data_777743b79fce6c11084f2ef070e52813
#
_entry.id   777743b79fce6c11084f2ef070e52813
#
_cell.length_a   1.000
_cell.length_b   1.000
_cell.length_c   1.000
_cell.angle_alpha   90.00
_cell.angle_beta   90.00
_cell.angle_gamma   90.00
#
_symmetry.space_group_name_H-M   'P 1'
#
loop_
_entity.id
_entity.type
_entity.pdbx_description
1 polymer ?
#
loop_
_entity_poly.entity_id
_entity_poly.type
_entity_poly.pdbx_seq_one_letter_code
_entity_poly.pdbx_strand_id
1 'polypeptide(L)'
;KPTCPPPSRAGGRRGPRRELRAARRMSGGPGLLAVMADCERGLGRPERALELARGEDAQKLDDDSAIELAIVVAGARADMGDHDSAVTTIEAAGPDKKAKGPEGARLSYAYADALLNVDRRAEAREWFLAARRQDEFGVTDVEDRLAELDRGGVE
;
A
#
# COMPACT_ATOMS: atom_id res chain seq x y z
N LYS A 1 -10.32 2.94 -24.30
CA LYS A 1 -9.59 2.89 -23.02
C LYS A 1 -10.32 1.95 -22.08
N PRO A 2 -9.65 0.95 -21.48
CA PRO A 2 -10.31 0.14 -20.48
C PRO A 2 -10.63 1.03 -19.28
N THR A 3 -11.91 1.20 -18.99
CA THR A 3 -12.38 1.83 -17.75
C THR A 3 -12.27 0.82 -16.63
N CYS A 4 -11.52 1.15 -15.58
CA CYS A 4 -11.49 0.36 -14.37
C CYS A 4 -12.92 0.27 -13.81
N PRO A 5 -13.48 -0.92 -13.57
CA PRO A 5 -14.81 -1.01 -12.98
C PRO A 5 -14.76 -0.38 -11.57
N PRO A 6 -15.83 0.27 -11.12
CA PRO A 6 -15.88 0.79 -9.77
C PRO A 6 -15.63 -0.34 -8.76
N PRO A 7 -14.91 -0.09 -7.68
CA PRO A 7 -14.67 -1.10 -6.66
C PRO A 7 -16.00 -1.64 -6.16
N SER A 8 -16.15 -2.95 -6.16
CA SER A 8 -17.35 -3.63 -5.68
C SER A 8 -17.67 -3.15 -4.27
N ARG A 9 -18.92 -2.75 -4.05
CA ARG A 9 -19.42 -2.28 -2.77
C ARG A 9 -19.40 -3.41 -1.74
N ALA A 10 -18.28 -3.57 -1.06
CA ALA A 10 -18.28 -4.23 0.23
C ALA A 10 -18.83 -3.21 1.23
N GLY A 11 -19.98 -3.52 1.80
CA GLY A 11 -20.73 -2.62 2.67
C GLY A 11 -20.00 -2.31 3.98
N GLY A 12 -19.33 -1.19 4.01
CA GLY A 12 -18.86 -0.54 5.21
C GLY A 12 -19.19 0.95 5.09
N ARG A 13 -19.91 1.51 6.04
CA ARG A 13 -20.24 2.94 6.09
C ARG A 13 -18.94 3.76 6.11
N ARG A 14 -18.50 4.18 4.95
CA ARG A 14 -17.32 5.05 4.78
C ARG A 14 -17.76 6.48 5.05
N GLY A 15 -17.17 7.12 6.07
CA GLY A 15 -17.50 8.49 6.42
C GLY A 15 -17.18 9.50 5.31
N PRO A 16 -17.88 10.67 5.27
CA PRO A 16 -17.83 11.64 4.18
C PRO A 16 -16.43 12.19 3.83
N ARG A 17 -15.48 12.14 4.76
CA ARG A 17 -14.10 12.58 4.52
C ARG A 17 -13.30 11.65 3.61
N ARG A 18 -13.65 10.38 3.57
CA ARG A 18 -12.98 9.39 2.71
C ARG A 18 -13.45 9.51 1.27
N GLU A 19 -14.73 9.81 1.08
CA GLU A 19 -15.33 10.07 -0.23
C GLU A 19 -14.80 11.37 -0.85
N LEU A 20 -14.58 12.42 -0.04
CA LEU A 20 -14.02 13.69 -0.52
C LEU A 20 -12.55 13.55 -0.96
N ARG A 21 -11.76 12.73 -0.29
CA ARG A 21 -10.37 12.41 -0.70
C ARG A 21 -10.35 11.56 -1.97
N ALA A 22 -11.24 10.58 -2.07
CA ALA A 22 -11.40 9.78 -3.28
C ALA A 22 -11.88 10.65 -4.46
N ALA A 23 -12.83 11.55 -4.25
CA ALA A 23 -13.32 12.48 -5.27
C ALA A 23 -12.23 13.47 -5.72
N ARG A 24 -11.39 13.98 -4.83
CA ARG A 24 -10.23 14.83 -5.18
C ARG A 24 -9.17 14.07 -5.97
N ARG A 25 -8.97 12.78 -5.70
CA ARG A 25 -8.08 11.91 -6.47
C ARG A 25 -8.66 11.60 -7.86
N MET A 26 -9.96 11.54 -7.99
CA MET A 26 -10.65 11.24 -9.25
C MET A 26 -10.82 12.45 -10.17
N SER A 27 -10.57 13.68 -9.72
CA SER A 27 -10.76 14.91 -10.51
C SER A 27 -9.58 15.30 -11.40
N GLY A 28 -8.72 14.34 -11.79
CA GLY A 28 -7.73 14.53 -12.85
C GLY A 28 -6.34 14.98 -12.40
N GLY A 29 -5.95 14.72 -11.14
CA GLY A 29 -4.60 15.00 -10.64
C GLY A 29 -3.70 13.77 -10.57
N PRO A 30 -2.41 13.95 -10.19
CA PRO A 30 -1.44 12.86 -10.02
C PRO A 30 -1.89 11.76 -9.05
N GLY A 31 -2.77 12.05 -8.09
CA GLY A 31 -3.34 11.08 -7.15
C GLY A 31 -4.19 9.98 -7.78
N LEU A 32 -4.61 10.15 -9.03
CA LEU A 32 -5.32 9.12 -9.80
C LEU A 32 -4.40 7.99 -10.25
N LEU A 33 -3.10 8.23 -10.37
CA LEU A 33 -2.16 7.27 -10.90
C LEU A 33 -2.05 6.01 -10.04
N ALA A 34 -1.96 6.15 -8.71
CA ALA A 34 -1.94 5.01 -7.79
C ALA A 34 -3.23 4.19 -7.86
N VAL A 35 -4.38 4.85 -7.99
CA VAL A 35 -5.68 4.18 -8.14
C VAL A 35 -5.75 3.41 -9.46
N MET A 36 -5.29 3.99 -10.56
CA MET A 36 -5.24 3.32 -11.86
C MET A 36 -4.32 2.11 -11.83
N ALA A 37 -3.14 2.24 -11.25
CA ALA A 37 -2.21 1.14 -11.10
C ALA A 37 -2.78 0.02 -10.23
N ASP A 38 -3.46 0.34 -9.14
CA ASP A 38 -4.10 -0.66 -8.28
C ASP A 38 -5.27 -1.37 -8.98
N CYS A 39 -6.01 -0.66 -9.82
CA CYS A 39 -7.03 -1.26 -10.68
C CYS A 39 -6.42 -2.29 -11.65
N GLU A 40 -5.30 -1.97 -12.28
CA GLU A 40 -4.62 -2.91 -13.18
C GLU A 40 -4.14 -4.15 -12.41
N ARG A 41 -3.63 -4.00 -11.20
CA ARG A 41 -3.33 -5.14 -10.31
C ARG A 41 -4.57 -6.00 -10.05
N GLY A 42 -5.66 -5.37 -9.66
CA GLY A 42 -6.93 -6.05 -9.38
C GLY A 42 -7.52 -6.78 -10.58
N LEU A 43 -7.19 -6.36 -11.80
CA LEU A 43 -7.56 -7.01 -13.05
C LEU A 43 -6.59 -8.14 -13.45
N GLY A 44 -5.61 -8.47 -12.61
CA GLY A 44 -4.60 -9.48 -12.92
C GLY A 44 -3.53 -9.02 -13.91
N ARG A 45 -3.28 -7.72 -14.00
CA ARG A 45 -2.30 -7.09 -14.90
C ARG A 45 -1.25 -6.29 -14.13
N PRO A 46 -0.45 -6.95 -13.27
CA PRO A 46 0.57 -6.24 -12.49
C PRO A 46 1.62 -5.55 -13.35
N GLU A 47 1.95 -6.07 -14.53
CA GLU A 47 2.88 -5.45 -15.48
C GLU A 47 2.39 -4.06 -15.94
N ARG A 48 1.10 -3.90 -16.14
CA ARG A 48 0.49 -2.60 -16.51
C ARG A 48 0.58 -1.60 -15.37
N ALA A 49 0.44 -2.05 -14.12
CA ALA A 49 0.67 -1.21 -12.96
C ALA A 49 2.11 -0.67 -12.92
N LEU A 50 3.10 -1.51 -13.21
CA LEU A 50 4.50 -1.10 -13.30
C LEU A 50 4.77 -0.12 -14.45
N GLU A 51 4.14 -0.31 -15.61
CA GLU A 51 4.24 0.64 -16.74
C GLU A 51 3.72 2.02 -16.36
N LEU A 52 2.57 2.10 -15.71
CA LEU A 52 1.99 3.37 -15.23
C LEU A 52 2.93 4.08 -14.25
N ALA A 53 3.58 3.33 -13.36
CA ALA A 53 4.50 3.88 -12.38
C ALA A 53 5.82 4.41 -12.97
N ARG A 54 6.16 4.04 -14.19
CA ARG A 54 7.35 4.51 -14.93
C ARG A 54 7.07 5.73 -15.81
N GLY A 55 5.81 6.12 -15.95
CA GLY A 55 5.42 7.26 -16.77
C GLY A 55 5.83 8.60 -16.16
N GLU A 56 5.74 9.66 -16.97
CA GLU A 56 6.11 11.02 -16.55
C GLU A 56 5.24 11.52 -15.38
N ASP A 57 3.99 11.12 -15.32
CA ASP A 57 3.06 11.52 -14.26
C ASP A 57 3.49 11.04 -12.88
N ALA A 58 4.19 9.90 -12.80
CA ALA A 58 4.72 9.38 -11.55
C ALA A 58 5.79 10.30 -10.92
N GLN A 59 6.50 11.09 -11.72
CA GLN A 59 7.54 12.01 -11.25
C GLN A 59 6.99 13.34 -10.73
N LYS A 60 5.72 13.61 -10.97
CA LYS A 60 5.03 14.85 -10.57
C LYS A 60 4.19 14.69 -9.31
N LEU A 61 4.27 13.52 -8.65
CA LEU A 61 3.51 13.22 -7.45
C LEU A 61 4.02 13.99 -6.24
N ASP A 62 3.10 14.44 -5.38
CA ASP A 62 3.45 14.84 -4.02
C ASP A 62 3.91 13.63 -3.18
N ASP A 63 4.47 13.88 -2.00
CA ASP A 63 5.04 12.82 -1.16
C ASP A 63 4.02 11.75 -0.78
N ASP A 64 2.80 12.14 -0.41
CA ASP A 64 1.74 11.20 -0.02
C ASP A 64 1.29 10.34 -1.21
N SER A 65 1.13 10.92 -2.37
CA SER A 65 0.76 10.21 -3.60
C SER A 65 1.88 9.29 -4.08
N ALA A 66 3.15 9.69 -3.90
CA ALA A 66 4.31 8.87 -4.19
C ALA A 66 4.39 7.64 -3.28
N ILE A 67 4.07 7.78 -2.00
CA ILE A 67 3.98 6.66 -1.05
C ILE A 67 2.86 5.69 -1.47
N GLU A 68 1.69 6.19 -1.80
CA GLU A 68 0.57 5.37 -2.28
C GLU A 68 0.96 4.57 -3.54
N LEU A 69 1.63 5.21 -4.49
CA LEU A 69 2.10 4.55 -5.71
C LEU A 69 3.17 3.49 -5.40
N ALA A 70 4.11 3.78 -4.51
CA ALA A 70 5.14 2.82 -4.11
C ALA A 70 4.54 1.56 -3.48
N ILE A 71 3.51 1.69 -2.66
CA ILE A 71 2.77 0.57 -2.07
C ILE A 71 2.13 -0.29 -3.17
N VAL A 72 1.50 0.33 -4.16
CA VAL A 72 0.89 -0.38 -5.29
C VAL A 72 1.95 -1.08 -6.14
N VAL A 73 3.06 -0.42 -6.43
CA VAL A 73 4.18 -1.01 -7.20
C VAL A 73 4.78 -2.22 -6.46
N ALA A 74 5.01 -2.10 -5.16
CA ALA A 74 5.48 -3.23 -4.35
C ALA A 74 4.50 -4.40 -4.40
N GLY A 75 3.21 -4.13 -4.29
CA GLY A 75 2.17 -5.14 -4.42
C GLY A 75 2.14 -5.79 -5.80
N ALA A 76 2.33 -5.03 -6.88
CA ALA A 76 2.41 -5.57 -8.24
C ALA A 76 3.62 -6.49 -8.42
N ARG A 77 4.77 -6.13 -7.85
CA ARG A 77 5.96 -6.99 -7.87
C ARG A 77 5.76 -8.27 -7.08
N ALA A 78 5.13 -8.19 -5.92
CA ALA A 78 4.77 -9.36 -5.13
C ALA A 78 3.77 -10.27 -5.86
N ASP A 79 2.78 -9.72 -6.56
CA ASP A 79 1.84 -10.48 -7.40
C ASP A 79 2.54 -11.26 -8.52
N MET A 80 3.68 -10.76 -8.99
CA MET A 80 4.54 -11.42 -9.98
C MET A 80 5.55 -12.40 -9.36
N GLY A 81 5.54 -12.56 -8.05
CA GLY A 81 6.48 -13.40 -7.33
C GLY A 81 7.84 -12.77 -7.05
N ASP A 82 8.04 -11.50 -7.41
CA ASP A 82 9.29 -10.76 -7.17
C ASP A 82 9.26 -10.04 -5.82
N HIS A 83 9.34 -10.83 -4.76
CA HIS A 83 9.24 -10.35 -3.39
C HIS A 83 10.45 -9.52 -2.96
N ASP A 84 11.64 -9.80 -3.45
CA ASP A 84 12.84 -9.01 -3.15
C ASP A 84 12.74 -7.59 -3.71
N SER A 85 12.25 -7.45 -4.94
CA SER A 85 12.00 -6.14 -5.55
C SER A 85 10.87 -5.38 -4.86
N ALA A 86 9.87 -6.09 -4.31
CA ALA A 86 8.82 -5.47 -3.51
C ALA A 86 9.41 -4.83 -2.24
N VAL A 87 10.29 -5.53 -1.52
CA VAL A 87 11.02 -4.99 -0.35
C VAL A 87 11.81 -3.75 -0.74
N THR A 88 12.63 -3.83 -1.77
CA THR A 88 13.46 -2.72 -2.23
C THR A 88 12.62 -1.50 -2.62
N THR A 89 11.47 -1.71 -3.22
CA THR A 89 10.53 -0.65 -3.60
C THR A 89 10.02 0.12 -2.38
N ILE A 90 9.64 -0.58 -1.32
CA ILE A 90 9.18 0.06 -0.09
C ILE A 90 10.35 0.75 0.62
N GLU A 91 11.53 0.15 0.68
CA GLU A 91 12.72 0.77 1.27
C GLU A 91 13.06 2.11 0.59
N ALA A 92 12.97 2.17 -0.72
CA ALA A 92 13.19 3.41 -1.48
C ALA A 92 12.15 4.50 -1.18
N ALA A 93 10.95 4.15 -0.75
CA ALA A 93 9.92 5.08 -0.32
C ALA A 93 10.18 5.68 1.08
N GLY A 94 11.17 5.19 1.82
CA GLY A 94 11.62 5.72 3.09
C GLY A 94 10.68 5.48 4.27
N PRO A 95 10.36 4.21 4.60
CA PRO A 95 9.57 3.92 5.79
C PRO A 95 10.27 4.44 7.05
N ASP A 96 9.50 5.05 7.94
CA ASP A 96 10.01 5.63 9.18
C ASP A 96 9.09 5.23 10.35
N LYS A 97 9.65 4.53 11.34
CA LYS A 97 8.93 4.10 12.55
C LYS A 97 8.43 5.26 13.42
N LYS A 98 8.97 6.46 13.21
CA LYS A 98 8.61 7.69 13.93
C LYS A 98 7.60 8.55 13.18
N ALA A 99 7.33 8.25 11.91
CA ALA A 99 6.33 8.95 11.13
C ALA A 99 4.96 8.89 11.82
N LYS A 100 4.16 9.91 11.57
CA LYS A 100 2.78 9.99 12.09
C LYS A 100 1.79 10.07 10.95
N GLY A 101 0.59 9.62 11.22
CA GLY A 101 -0.51 9.73 10.26
C GLY A 101 -0.72 8.49 9.42
N PRO A 102 -1.80 8.48 8.61
CA PRO A 102 -2.24 7.31 7.88
C PRO A 102 -1.26 6.85 6.79
N GLU A 103 -0.55 7.76 6.15
CA GLU A 103 0.45 7.43 5.12
C GLU A 103 1.66 6.70 5.74
N GLY A 104 2.14 7.17 6.89
CA GLY A 104 3.19 6.49 7.65
C GLY A 104 2.78 5.10 8.09
N ALA A 105 1.56 4.96 8.62
CA ALA A 105 1.00 3.67 9.02
C ALA A 105 0.90 2.69 7.85
N ARG A 106 0.42 3.14 6.69
CA ARG A 106 0.32 2.31 5.49
C ARG A 106 1.67 1.88 4.95
N LEU A 107 2.65 2.78 4.94
CA LEU A 107 3.99 2.46 4.46
C LEU A 107 4.69 1.46 5.39
N SER A 108 4.60 1.65 6.70
CA SER A 108 5.13 0.70 7.69
C SER A 108 4.45 -0.67 7.58
N TYR A 109 3.14 -0.70 7.41
CA TYR A 109 2.38 -1.92 7.19
C TYR A 109 2.81 -2.65 5.90
N ALA A 110 2.89 -1.93 4.79
CA ALA A 110 3.31 -2.49 3.51
C ALA A 110 4.74 -3.03 3.57
N TYR A 111 5.62 -2.36 4.31
CA TYR A 111 6.98 -2.84 4.52
C TYR A 111 7.02 -4.13 5.34
N ALA A 112 6.25 -4.19 6.42
CA ALA A 112 6.12 -5.41 7.22
C ALA A 112 5.61 -6.60 6.39
N ASP A 113 4.60 -6.37 5.57
CA ASP A 113 4.03 -7.38 4.68
C ASP A 113 5.05 -7.88 3.64
N ALA A 114 5.79 -6.97 3.02
CA ALA A 114 6.86 -7.31 2.09
C ALA A 114 7.98 -8.12 2.76
N LEU A 115 8.37 -7.76 3.98
CA LEU A 115 9.37 -8.47 4.77
C LEU A 115 8.93 -9.90 5.13
N LEU A 116 7.65 -10.12 5.42
CA LEU A 116 7.11 -11.47 5.64
C LEU A 116 7.29 -12.36 4.42
N ASN A 117 7.07 -11.83 3.24
CA ASN A 117 7.19 -12.59 1.99
C ASN A 117 8.63 -13.01 1.66
N VAL A 118 9.63 -12.43 2.32
CA VAL A 118 11.05 -12.81 2.20
C VAL A 118 11.58 -13.46 3.49
N ASP A 119 10.68 -13.93 4.35
CA ASP A 119 10.99 -14.65 5.59
C ASP A 119 11.77 -13.83 6.64
N ARG A 120 11.70 -12.51 6.57
CA ARG A 120 12.28 -11.58 7.57
C ARG A 120 11.26 -11.28 8.65
N ARG A 121 10.84 -12.33 9.36
CA ARG A 121 9.69 -12.33 10.28
C ARG A 121 9.87 -11.40 11.48
N ALA A 122 11.05 -11.40 12.10
CA ALA A 122 11.34 -10.55 13.27
C ALA A 122 11.26 -9.06 12.92
N GLU A 123 11.84 -8.66 11.79
CA GLU A 123 11.77 -7.28 11.30
C GLU A 123 10.33 -6.91 10.90
N ALA A 124 9.62 -7.81 10.24
CA ALA A 124 8.21 -7.60 9.88
C ALA A 124 7.36 -7.30 11.12
N ARG A 125 7.56 -8.05 12.20
CA ARG A 125 6.85 -7.81 13.47
C ARG A 125 7.13 -6.41 14.03
N GLU A 126 8.36 -5.95 14.01
CA GLU A 126 8.72 -4.60 14.46
C GLU A 126 8.02 -3.50 13.63
N TRP A 127 7.93 -3.70 12.31
CA TRP A 127 7.25 -2.76 11.43
C TRP A 127 5.73 -2.79 11.57
N PHE A 128 5.13 -3.95 11.85
CA PHE A 128 3.71 -4.00 12.22
C PHE A 128 3.44 -3.28 13.55
N LEU A 129 4.32 -3.41 14.53
CA LEU A 129 4.21 -2.64 15.78
C LEU A 129 4.33 -1.13 15.55
N ALA A 130 5.20 -0.71 14.64
CA ALA A 130 5.29 0.69 14.23
C ALA A 130 4.00 1.16 13.55
N ALA A 131 3.48 0.38 12.61
CA ALA A 131 2.21 0.67 11.93
C ALA A 131 1.06 0.81 12.92
N ARG A 132 0.97 -0.06 13.92
CA ARG A 132 -0.03 0.03 14.99
C ARG A 132 0.02 1.35 15.75
N ARG A 133 1.22 1.79 16.12
CA ARG A 133 1.40 3.08 16.82
C ARG A 133 1.03 4.29 15.96
N GLN A 134 1.22 4.18 14.65
CA GLN A 134 0.96 5.24 13.66
C GLN A 134 -0.50 5.27 13.20
N ASP A 135 -1.22 4.17 13.36
CA ASP A 135 -2.58 3.98 12.84
C ASP A 135 -3.64 4.49 13.83
N GLU A 136 -3.66 5.80 14.04
CA GLU A 136 -4.61 6.47 14.96
C GLU A 136 -6.08 6.30 14.54
N PHE A 137 -6.35 6.02 13.27
CA PHE A 137 -7.70 5.97 12.71
C PHE A 137 -8.17 4.57 12.30
N GLY A 138 -7.38 3.53 12.58
CA GLY A 138 -7.73 2.16 12.24
C GLY A 138 -7.86 1.94 10.73
N VAL A 139 -6.93 2.48 9.92
CA VAL A 139 -6.95 2.32 8.46
C VAL A 139 -6.36 1.00 7.99
N THR A 140 -5.70 0.27 8.87
CA THR A 140 -5.07 -1.04 8.60
C THR A 140 -5.69 -2.13 9.47
N ASP A 141 -5.48 -3.38 9.10
CA ASP A 141 -5.82 -4.58 9.89
C ASP A 141 -4.62 -5.09 10.72
N VAL A 142 -3.75 -4.18 11.14
CA VAL A 142 -2.47 -4.48 11.79
C VAL A 142 -2.61 -5.37 13.04
N GLU A 143 -3.67 -5.23 13.81
CA GLU A 143 -3.94 -6.07 15.00
C GLU A 143 -4.14 -7.54 14.61
N ASP A 144 -4.89 -7.80 13.55
CA ASP A 144 -5.10 -9.14 13.03
C ASP A 144 -3.79 -9.76 12.53
N ARG A 145 -2.96 -8.99 11.85
CA ARG A 145 -1.66 -9.43 11.35
C ARG A 145 -0.68 -9.76 12.49
N LEU A 146 -0.65 -8.95 13.53
CA LEU A 146 0.15 -9.22 14.74
C LEU A 146 -0.32 -10.50 15.45
N ALA A 147 -1.64 -10.67 15.57
CA ALA A 147 -2.20 -11.88 16.17
C ALA A 147 -1.86 -13.15 15.38
N GLU A 148 -1.89 -13.07 14.05
CA GLU A 148 -1.46 -14.18 13.16
C GLU A 148 0.01 -14.52 13.36
N LEU A 149 0.87 -13.51 13.43
CA LEU A 149 2.30 -13.71 13.66
C LEU A 149 2.59 -14.36 15.00
N ASP A 150 1.91 -13.94 16.06
CA ASP A 150 2.11 -14.48 17.41
C ASP A 150 1.61 -15.93 17.51
N ARG A 151 0.55 -16.31 16.78
CA ARG A 151 0.08 -17.71 16.69
C ARG A 151 1.02 -18.61 15.90
N GLY A 152 1.61 -18.14 14.82
CA GLY A 152 2.53 -18.90 13.98
C GLY A 152 3.95 -19.03 14.58
N GLY A 153 4.24 -18.43 15.72
CA GLY A 153 5.53 -18.51 16.44
C GLY A 153 5.61 -19.61 17.49
N VAL A 154 4.58 -20.45 17.61
CA VAL A 154 4.51 -21.55 18.56
C VAL A 154 4.65 -22.88 17.80
N GLU A 155 5.80 -23.11 17.16
CA GLU A 155 6.29 -24.43 16.74
C GLU A 155 7.74 -24.61 17.20
#